data_386989fcd1572f0b9659074a476b0df4
#
_entry.id   386989fcd1572f0b9659074a476b0df4
#
_cell.length_a   1.000
_cell.length_b   1.000
_cell.length_c   1.000
_cell.angle_alpha   90.00
_cell.angle_beta   90.00
_cell.angle_gamma   90.00
#
_symmetry.space_group_name_H-M   'P 1'
#
loop_
_entity.id
_entity.type
_entity.pdbx_description
1 polymer ?
#
loop_
_entity_poly.entity_id
_entity_poly.type
_entity_poly.pdbx_seq_one_letter_code
_entity_poly.pdbx_strand_id
1 'polypeptide(L)'
;MTNRFILPLIAAGTVIAGGMASWAASQARPKSHDNAVTQNLAIFNAVVREVEQNYVDSTRPDEAFETAIAGYLSTIDPYTEYYTADDQEVLRQMTTGEYAGIGSYILQRDGVTYITFPMEGSPAAIGGLRPGDKIVRVDTTDVLNPKGQDVSKLLRGQPGTTVRVSVDRPWVEDSLLTFDIVRESVRRPSVEYYGVINGNTGYIALNSFIESTPQEVAEALKSFQADPAVKQLVLDLRGNGGGLVNSAIDILGNFLPKGTQVISTRAKGSKLDKVYRTSTVPMMPDIPMVVLIDGGSASAAEITAGALQDLDRAVLVGSRSFGKGLVQATRNLPYGGVLKVTVDKYYLPSGRLLQALDYSRRNEDGSVARTPDSLTNEYKTRGGRIVRDGGGLTPDSTVTWSHPTQLLYTLVRDNRIFDYAVEYAAKNPASATPEEIVVTDAMYDDFVKRTTTDSLKYNRPWQDVMPRLRNILKDEGYLDDRISSQIDSLEKSLQVDLAEDMRLKRDEISGYLAEDLAQIWFYDRGKSIVRLRRDTGLDKAIEILDSGLYRKILGRD
;
A
#
# COMPACT_ATOMS: atom_id res chain seq x y z
N MET A 1 -18.82 1.55 -27.55
CA MET A 1 -18.74 1.47 -29.02
C MET A 1 -18.23 0.09 -29.37
N THR A 2 -19.14 -0.72 -29.86
CA THR A 2 -18.93 -2.13 -30.21
C THR A 2 -18.24 -2.21 -31.57
N ASN A 3 -17.10 -2.87 -31.65
CA ASN A 3 -16.53 -3.29 -32.93
C ASN A 3 -16.58 -4.82 -33.02
N ARG A 4 -17.57 -5.27 -33.80
CA ARG A 4 -17.67 -6.62 -34.35
C ARG A 4 -16.71 -6.73 -35.55
N PHE A 5 -15.75 -7.64 -35.51
CA PHE A 5 -15.05 -8.09 -36.70
C PHE A 5 -15.72 -9.35 -37.23
N ILE A 6 -16.25 -9.24 -38.45
CA ILE A 6 -16.80 -10.33 -39.26
C ILE A 6 -15.62 -10.91 -40.05
N LEU A 7 -15.37 -12.20 -39.93
CA LEU A 7 -14.50 -12.97 -40.82
C LEU A 7 -15.34 -13.58 -41.94
N PRO A 8 -14.89 -13.55 -43.18
CA PRO A 8 -15.56 -14.27 -44.25
C PRO A 8 -15.12 -15.74 -44.33
N LEU A 9 -16.12 -16.62 -44.44
CA LEU A 9 -15.95 -18.02 -44.80
C LEU A 9 -15.39 -18.15 -46.24
N ILE A 10 -14.34 -18.95 -46.38
CA ILE A 10 -13.99 -19.56 -47.67
C ILE A 10 -14.21 -21.05 -47.50
N ALA A 11 -15.20 -21.55 -48.24
CA ALA A 11 -15.50 -22.98 -48.39
C ALA A 11 -14.59 -23.56 -49.48
N ALA A 12 -13.84 -24.61 -49.14
CA ALA A 12 -13.33 -25.55 -50.15
C ALA A 12 -13.69 -26.97 -49.69
N GLY A 13 -14.63 -27.53 -50.38
CA GLY A 13 -15.06 -28.88 -50.17
C GLY A 13 -14.10 -29.92 -50.73
N THR A 14 -13.85 -30.96 -49.97
CA THR A 14 -13.48 -32.28 -50.49
C THR A 14 -14.24 -33.37 -49.76
N VAL A 15 -15.07 -34.05 -50.51
CA VAL A 15 -15.81 -35.24 -50.10
C VAL A 15 -14.84 -36.39 -50.01
N ILE A 16 -14.78 -37.06 -48.84
CA ILE A 16 -14.36 -38.46 -48.75
C ILE A 16 -15.38 -39.19 -47.90
N ALA A 17 -16.04 -40.14 -48.57
CA ALA A 17 -16.98 -41.07 -47.95
C ALA A 17 -16.23 -42.21 -47.26
N GLY A 18 -16.77 -42.67 -46.14
CA GLY A 18 -16.53 -44.00 -45.67
C GLY A 18 -16.15 -44.14 -44.21
N GLY A 19 -17.08 -44.68 -43.40
CA GLY A 19 -16.74 -45.24 -42.10
C GLY A 19 -17.73 -44.86 -40.99
N MET A 20 -18.90 -45.55 -40.94
CA MET A 20 -19.68 -45.59 -39.71
C MET A 20 -18.86 -46.34 -38.65
N ALA A 21 -18.29 -45.61 -37.73
CA ALA A 21 -17.76 -46.16 -36.49
C ALA A 21 -18.68 -45.72 -35.35
N SER A 22 -19.27 -46.70 -34.69
CA SER A 22 -20.13 -46.61 -33.52
C SER A 22 -19.61 -45.62 -32.49
N TRP A 23 -20.37 -44.55 -32.29
CA TRP A 23 -20.16 -43.60 -31.19
C TRP A 23 -20.70 -44.22 -29.90
N ALA A 24 -19.92 -45.09 -29.26
CA ALA A 24 -20.16 -45.46 -27.89
C ALA A 24 -19.93 -44.21 -27.04
N ALA A 25 -20.99 -43.64 -26.50
CA ALA A 25 -20.93 -42.62 -25.49
C ALA A 25 -20.18 -43.18 -24.27
N SER A 26 -18.88 -43.02 -24.26
CA SER A 26 -18.05 -43.21 -23.08
C SER A 26 -18.49 -42.15 -22.10
N GLN A 27 -19.26 -42.51 -21.08
CA GLN A 27 -19.45 -41.70 -19.88
C GLN A 27 -18.05 -41.50 -19.30
N ALA A 28 -17.47 -40.31 -19.53
CA ALA A 28 -16.20 -39.93 -18.99
C ALA A 28 -16.31 -39.98 -17.46
N ARG A 29 -15.72 -40.99 -16.84
CA ARG A 29 -15.48 -40.99 -15.40
C ARG A 29 -14.75 -39.66 -15.05
N PRO A 30 -15.15 -38.99 -13.96
CA PRO A 30 -14.43 -37.77 -13.55
C PRO A 30 -12.93 -38.15 -13.43
N LYS A 31 -12.09 -37.50 -14.24
CA LYS A 31 -10.64 -37.70 -14.19
C LYS A 31 -10.18 -37.37 -12.78
N SER A 32 -9.39 -38.24 -12.15
CA SER A 32 -8.76 -37.87 -10.89
C SER A 32 -7.96 -36.60 -11.10
N HIS A 33 -7.91 -35.73 -10.10
CA HIS A 33 -7.19 -34.44 -10.17
C HIS A 33 -5.75 -34.65 -10.69
N ASP A 34 -5.05 -35.66 -10.20
CA ASP A 34 -3.67 -35.99 -10.57
C ASP A 34 -3.55 -36.39 -12.05
N ASN A 35 -4.51 -37.12 -12.60
CA ASN A 35 -4.52 -37.46 -14.02
C ASN A 35 -4.74 -36.22 -14.91
N ALA A 36 -5.55 -35.26 -14.46
CA ALA A 36 -5.74 -34.00 -15.17
C ALA A 36 -4.46 -33.15 -15.19
N VAL A 37 -3.75 -33.05 -14.07
CA VAL A 37 -2.47 -32.33 -13.98
C VAL A 37 -1.44 -32.95 -14.92
N THR A 38 -1.24 -34.27 -14.85
CA THR A 38 -0.28 -34.99 -15.69
C THR A 38 -0.57 -34.83 -17.18
N GLN A 39 -1.83 -34.94 -17.58
CA GLN A 39 -2.24 -34.75 -18.97
C GLN A 39 -1.98 -33.32 -19.47
N ASN A 40 -2.34 -32.31 -18.69
CA ASN A 40 -2.15 -30.91 -19.07
C ASN A 40 -0.67 -30.53 -19.16
N LEU A 41 0.19 -31.06 -18.27
CA LEU A 41 1.64 -30.87 -18.37
C LEU A 41 2.22 -31.52 -19.64
N ALA A 42 1.73 -32.70 -20.04
CA ALA A 42 2.14 -33.33 -21.28
C ALA A 42 1.73 -32.52 -22.52
N ILE A 43 0.51 -31.97 -22.53
CA ILE A 43 0.03 -31.08 -23.60
C ILE A 43 0.87 -29.81 -23.64
N PHE A 44 1.11 -29.15 -22.50
CA PHE A 44 1.92 -27.94 -22.43
C PHE A 44 3.35 -28.16 -22.97
N ASN A 45 4.00 -29.28 -22.58
CA ASN A 45 5.30 -29.65 -23.09
C ASN A 45 5.29 -29.87 -24.63
N ALA A 46 4.25 -30.52 -25.16
CA ALA A 46 4.09 -30.71 -26.61
C ALA A 46 3.95 -29.37 -27.35
N VAL A 47 3.13 -28.45 -26.82
CA VAL A 47 2.96 -27.10 -27.39
C VAL A 47 4.30 -26.34 -27.41
N VAL A 48 5.04 -26.37 -26.31
CA VAL A 48 6.37 -25.70 -26.25
C VAL A 48 7.30 -26.29 -27.32
N ARG A 49 7.39 -27.62 -27.46
CA ARG A 49 8.23 -28.25 -28.48
C ARG A 49 7.84 -27.87 -29.90
N GLU A 50 6.53 -27.86 -30.21
CA GLU A 50 6.06 -27.46 -31.53
C GLU A 50 6.40 -26.00 -31.84
N VAL A 51 6.23 -25.10 -30.88
CA VAL A 51 6.60 -23.67 -31.03
C VAL A 51 8.10 -23.53 -31.27
N GLU A 52 8.94 -24.13 -30.44
CA GLU A 52 10.40 -24.03 -30.57
C GLU A 52 10.92 -24.61 -31.89
N GLN A 53 10.23 -25.62 -32.46
CA GLN A 53 10.67 -26.26 -33.70
C GLN A 53 10.16 -25.58 -34.96
N ASN A 54 8.96 -24.96 -34.90
CA ASN A 54 8.22 -24.58 -36.11
C ASN A 54 7.85 -23.09 -36.16
N TYR A 55 8.04 -22.31 -35.07
CA TYR A 55 7.72 -20.90 -35.10
C TYR A 55 8.69 -20.13 -36.03
N VAL A 56 8.12 -19.17 -36.79
CA VAL A 56 8.83 -18.49 -37.88
C VAL A 56 10.01 -17.63 -37.41
N ASP A 57 9.92 -17.07 -36.20
CA ASP A 57 10.96 -16.22 -35.61
C ASP A 57 11.60 -16.87 -34.38
N SER A 58 12.71 -16.30 -33.90
CA SER A 58 13.33 -16.74 -32.64
C SER A 58 12.43 -16.41 -31.45
N THR A 59 12.26 -17.36 -30.54
CA THR A 59 11.53 -17.19 -29.29
C THR A 59 12.44 -16.64 -28.18
N ARG A 60 11.85 -16.17 -27.10
CA ARG A 60 12.50 -15.86 -25.84
C ARG A 60 11.94 -16.79 -24.75
N PRO A 61 12.50 -17.98 -24.60
CA PRO A 61 11.93 -19.01 -23.72
C PRO A 61 11.76 -18.55 -22.28
N ASP A 62 12.77 -17.86 -21.72
CA ASP A 62 12.76 -17.45 -20.31
C ASP A 62 11.58 -16.52 -20.03
N GLU A 63 11.40 -15.45 -20.83
CA GLU A 63 10.27 -14.51 -20.69
C GLU A 63 8.91 -15.21 -20.90
N ALA A 64 8.84 -16.14 -21.85
CA ALA A 64 7.61 -16.89 -22.15
C ALA A 64 7.22 -17.82 -21.00
N PHE A 65 8.18 -18.52 -20.40
CA PHE A 65 7.93 -19.41 -19.26
C PHE A 65 7.57 -18.61 -17.99
N GLU A 66 8.25 -17.51 -17.70
CA GLU A 66 7.88 -16.63 -16.59
C GLU A 66 6.43 -16.12 -16.73
N THR A 67 6.04 -15.69 -17.93
CA THR A 67 4.67 -15.28 -18.23
C THR A 67 3.67 -16.42 -18.05
N ALA A 68 4.01 -17.63 -18.50
CA ALA A 68 3.14 -18.80 -18.34
C ALA A 68 2.96 -19.18 -16.86
N ILE A 69 4.04 -19.16 -16.08
CA ILE A 69 4.00 -19.41 -14.63
C ILE A 69 3.12 -18.34 -13.93
N ALA A 70 3.37 -17.07 -14.21
CA ALA A 70 2.58 -15.97 -13.66
C ALA A 70 1.09 -16.11 -14.02
N GLY A 71 0.78 -16.46 -15.28
CA GLY A 71 -0.58 -16.74 -15.74
C GLY A 71 -1.23 -17.87 -14.98
N TYR A 72 -0.53 -18.99 -14.76
CA TYR A 72 -1.04 -20.10 -13.95
C TYR A 72 -1.30 -19.68 -12.50
N LEU A 73 -0.35 -19.03 -11.85
CA LEU A 73 -0.46 -18.63 -10.44
C LEU A 73 -1.58 -17.62 -10.22
N SER A 74 -1.80 -16.69 -11.14
CA SER A 74 -2.88 -15.69 -11.08
C SER A 74 -4.28 -16.30 -11.03
N THR A 75 -4.43 -17.55 -11.48
CA THR A 75 -5.71 -18.28 -11.37
C THR A 75 -6.01 -18.76 -9.94
N ILE A 76 -5.02 -18.78 -9.07
CA ILE A 76 -5.12 -19.27 -7.68
C ILE A 76 -5.52 -18.14 -6.75
N ASP A 77 -4.59 -17.22 -6.52
CA ASP A 77 -4.78 -15.99 -5.72
C ASP A 77 -3.70 -14.95 -6.10
N PRO A 78 -3.80 -13.68 -5.67
CA PRO A 78 -2.82 -12.65 -6.01
C PRO A 78 -1.55 -12.68 -5.13
N TYR A 79 -1.43 -13.62 -4.20
CA TYR A 79 -0.33 -13.70 -3.23
C TYR A 79 0.64 -14.85 -3.52
N THR A 80 0.19 -15.79 -4.37
CA THR A 80 1.01 -16.91 -4.82
C THR A 80 1.81 -16.47 -6.04
N GLU A 81 3.13 -16.30 -5.84
CA GLU A 81 4.03 -15.66 -6.80
C GLU A 81 5.30 -16.48 -6.98
N TYR A 82 5.85 -16.46 -8.20
CA TYR A 82 7.13 -17.03 -8.54
C TYR A 82 8.18 -15.93 -8.63
N TYR A 83 9.33 -16.17 -8.04
CA TYR A 83 10.52 -15.33 -8.07
C TYR A 83 11.66 -16.08 -8.74
N THR A 84 12.33 -15.46 -9.69
CA THR A 84 13.53 -15.99 -10.34
C THR A 84 14.73 -15.96 -9.39
N ALA A 85 15.86 -16.52 -9.82
CA ALA A 85 17.12 -16.41 -9.07
C ALA A 85 17.56 -14.94 -8.91
N ASP A 86 17.26 -14.10 -9.90
CA ASP A 86 17.61 -12.67 -9.89
C ASP A 86 16.72 -11.86 -8.93
N ASP A 87 15.54 -12.37 -8.57
CA ASP A 87 14.61 -11.70 -7.65
C ASP A 87 14.89 -11.98 -6.16
N GLN A 88 15.93 -12.74 -5.82
CA GLN A 88 16.23 -13.09 -4.42
C GLN A 88 16.45 -11.85 -3.54
N GLU A 89 17.02 -10.78 -4.11
CA GLU A 89 17.21 -9.52 -3.39
C GLU A 89 15.86 -8.85 -3.06
N VAL A 90 14.85 -8.97 -3.92
CA VAL A 90 13.48 -8.48 -3.65
C VAL A 90 12.87 -9.24 -2.48
N LEU A 91 13.03 -10.57 -2.44
CA LEU A 91 12.56 -11.39 -1.32
C LEU A 91 13.26 -11.04 -0.02
N ARG A 92 14.59 -10.83 -0.05
CA ARG A 92 15.36 -10.38 1.11
C ARG A 92 14.86 -9.04 1.61
N GLN A 93 14.67 -8.08 0.73
CA GLN A 93 14.14 -6.76 1.07
C GLN A 93 12.74 -6.83 1.72
N MET A 94 11.87 -7.73 1.25
CA MET A 94 10.52 -7.92 1.83
C MET A 94 10.57 -8.42 3.28
N THR A 95 11.59 -9.14 3.69
CA THR A 95 11.70 -9.74 5.02
C THR A 95 12.56 -8.91 5.97
N THR A 96 13.66 -8.35 5.48
CA THR A 96 14.61 -7.58 6.29
C THR A 96 14.39 -6.07 6.23
N GLY A 97 13.67 -5.57 5.20
CA GLY A 97 13.56 -4.15 4.91
C GLY A 97 14.86 -3.51 4.39
N GLU A 98 15.90 -4.31 4.13
CA GLU A 98 17.21 -3.85 3.69
C GLU A 98 17.37 -3.95 2.17
N TYR A 99 18.01 -2.96 1.59
CA TYR A 99 18.50 -2.99 0.22
C TYR A 99 19.84 -2.30 0.11
N ALA A 100 20.65 -2.71 -0.84
CA ALA A 100 21.95 -2.07 -1.05
C ALA A 100 21.85 -0.96 -2.11
N GLY A 101 22.25 0.27 -1.72
CA GLY A 101 22.12 1.43 -2.60
C GLY A 101 22.50 2.74 -1.92
N ILE A 102 21.95 3.84 -2.43
CA ILE A 102 22.25 5.20 -1.93
C ILE A 102 21.29 5.69 -0.84
N GLY A 103 20.13 5.07 -0.62
CA GLY A 103 19.18 5.46 0.42
C GLY A 103 18.40 6.74 0.10
N SER A 104 17.75 6.80 -1.05
CA SER A 104 16.87 7.90 -1.41
C SER A 104 15.60 7.41 -2.12
N TYR A 105 14.50 8.10 -1.88
CA TYR A 105 13.34 8.02 -2.76
C TYR A 105 13.65 8.77 -4.06
N ILE A 106 13.18 8.21 -5.17
CA ILE A 106 13.31 8.80 -6.51
C ILE A 106 11.95 8.83 -7.19
N LEU A 107 11.76 9.81 -8.06
CA LEU A 107 10.56 9.95 -8.88
C LEU A 107 10.97 10.07 -10.35
N GLN A 108 10.33 9.28 -11.21
CA GLN A 108 10.47 9.44 -12.65
C GLN A 108 9.29 10.26 -13.19
N ARG A 109 9.58 11.39 -13.85
CA ARG A 109 8.60 12.30 -14.46
C ARG A 109 9.11 12.73 -15.83
N ASP A 110 8.29 12.56 -16.87
CA ASP A 110 8.59 12.95 -18.25
C ASP A 110 9.94 12.40 -18.78
N GLY A 111 10.26 11.16 -18.39
CA GLY A 111 11.52 10.51 -18.78
C GLY A 111 12.75 10.97 -17.99
N VAL A 112 12.57 11.77 -16.96
CA VAL A 112 13.63 12.28 -16.09
C VAL A 112 13.45 11.75 -14.68
N THR A 113 14.55 11.37 -14.01
CA THR A 113 14.55 10.88 -12.63
C THR A 113 15.02 11.98 -11.68
N TYR A 114 14.25 12.20 -10.63
CA TYR A 114 14.54 13.19 -9.57
C TYR A 114 14.80 12.48 -8.26
N ILE A 115 15.72 13.02 -7.46
CA ILE A 115 15.82 12.73 -6.04
C ILE A 115 14.65 13.43 -5.36
N THR A 116 13.78 12.68 -4.68
CA THR A 116 12.66 13.29 -3.94
C THR A 116 13.01 13.50 -2.49
N PHE A 117 13.32 12.43 -1.76
CA PHE A 117 13.66 12.51 -0.36
C PHE A 117 14.82 11.55 -0.03
N PRO A 118 16.06 12.06 0.14
CA PRO A 118 17.12 11.28 0.75
C PRO A 118 16.72 10.88 2.17
N MET A 119 16.96 9.62 2.54
CA MET A 119 16.63 9.13 3.88
C MET A 119 17.63 9.68 4.89
N GLU A 120 17.17 9.99 6.09
CA GLU A 120 18.04 10.50 7.17
C GLU A 120 19.22 9.55 7.42
N GLY A 121 20.43 10.10 7.48
CA GLY A 121 21.65 9.32 7.69
C GLY A 121 22.07 8.41 6.54
N SER A 122 21.38 8.42 5.42
CA SER A 122 21.72 7.60 4.26
C SER A 122 22.94 8.11 3.49
N PRO A 123 23.59 7.25 2.68
CA PRO A 123 24.68 7.69 1.79
C PRO A 123 24.30 8.86 0.87
N ALA A 124 23.05 8.91 0.39
CA ALA A 124 22.55 10.01 -0.43
C ALA A 124 22.51 11.34 0.35
N ALA A 125 21.96 11.31 1.57
CA ALA A 125 21.89 12.51 2.42
C ALA A 125 23.27 12.99 2.86
N ILE A 126 24.14 12.07 3.34
CA ILE A 126 25.51 12.37 3.76
C ILE A 126 26.35 12.83 2.55
N GLY A 127 26.17 12.19 1.39
CA GLY A 127 26.85 12.54 0.15
C GLY A 127 26.44 13.89 -0.44
N GLY A 128 25.37 14.52 0.07
CA GLY A 128 24.95 15.88 -0.29
C GLY A 128 23.90 15.95 -1.40
N LEU A 129 23.26 14.83 -1.76
CA LEU A 129 22.06 14.86 -2.60
C LEU A 129 20.91 15.52 -1.85
N ARG A 130 20.07 16.25 -2.57
CA ARG A 130 18.94 17.02 -2.01
C ARG A 130 17.64 16.76 -2.75
N PRO A 131 16.50 16.99 -2.10
CA PRO A 131 15.20 16.99 -2.79
C PRO A 131 15.21 17.95 -3.98
N GLY A 132 14.67 17.49 -5.11
CA GLY A 132 14.62 18.26 -6.35
C GLY A 132 15.83 18.09 -7.29
N ASP A 133 16.92 17.43 -6.86
CA ASP A 133 18.05 17.11 -7.74
C ASP A 133 17.59 16.24 -8.90
N LYS A 134 17.81 16.70 -10.12
CA LYS A 134 17.52 16.01 -11.35
C LYS A 134 18.72 15.16 -11.76
N ILE A 135 18.59 13.86 -11.78
CA ILE A 135 19.70 12.96 -12.14
C ILE A 135 19.97 13.07 -13.64
N VAL A 136 21.18 13.45 -13.97
CA VAL A 136 21.65 13.62 -15.37
C VAL A 136 22.46 12.40 -15.81
N ARG A 137 23.33 11.89 -14.91
CA ARG A 137 24.22 10.77 -15.21
C ARG A 137 24.45 9.92 -13.97
N VAL A 138 24.56 8.62 -14.18
CA VAL A 138 24.99 7.64 -13.16
C VAL A 138 26.21 6.92 -13.72
N ASP A 139 27.36 7.03 -13.07
CA ASP A 139 28.68 6.61 -13.55
C ASP A 139 28.96 7.17 -14.96
N THR A 140 29.08 6.32 -15.96
CA THR A 140 29.28 6.71 -17.38
C THR A 140 27.98 6.78 -18.17
N THR A 141 26.84 6.41 -17.56
CA THR A 141 25.55 6.29 -18.23
C THR A 141 24.77 7.60 -18.14
N ASP A 142 24.45 8.20 -19.28
CA ASP A 142 23.51 9.32 -19.37
C ASP A 142 22.09 8.79 -19.15
N VAL A 143 21.36 9.40 -18.21
CA VAL A 143 20.01 8.97 -17.82
C VAL A 143 18.93 10.02 -18.14
N LEU A 144 19.27 11.06 -18.88
CA LEU A 144 18.29 11.96 -19.45
C LEU A 144 17.55 11.25 -20.60
N ASN A 145 16.23 11.15 -20.51
CA ASN A 145 15.38 10.42 -21.44
C ASN A 145 15.77 8.94 -21.63
N PRO A 146 15.84 8.16 -20.56
CA PRO A 146 16.23 6.76 -20.64
C PRO A 146 15.16 5.97 -21.41
N LYS A 147 15.49 5.49 -22.59
CA LYS A 147 14.63 4.56 -23.34
C LYS A 147 14.60 3.21 -22.61
N GLY A 148 13.69 3.08 -21.63
CA GLY A 148 13.47 1.84 -20.89
C GLY A 148 14.53 1.51 -19.84
N GLN A 149 15.41 2.44 -19.47
CA GLN A 149 16.46 2.22 -18.48
C GLN A 149 15.95 2.48 -17.06
N ASP A 150 16.06 1.49 -16.19
CA ASP A 150 15.70 1.60 -14.78
C ASP A 150 16.86 2.27 -13.98
N VAL A 151 16.74 3.57 -13.75
CA VAL A 151 17.74 4.35 -13.00
C VAL A 151 17.91 3.82 -11.57
N SER A 152 16.86 3.25 -10.97
CA SER A 152 16.93 2.61 -9.65
C SER A 152 17.95 1.48 -9.62
N LYS A 153 18.02 0.66 -10.69
CA LYS A 153 19.02 -0.40 -10.79
C LYS A 153 20.45 0.12 -10.86
N LEU A 154 20.68 1.26 -11.50
CA LEU A 154 22.02 1.88 -11.56
C LEU A 154 22.46 2.44 -10.22
N LEU A 155 21.54 2.97 -9.42
CA LEU A 155 21.82 3.51 -8.08
C LEU A 155 22.03 2.41 -7.04
N ARG A 156 21.48 1.21 -7.24
CA ARG A 156 21.71 0.03 -6.42
C ARG A 156 23.06 -0.61 -6.76
N GLY A 157 23.54 -1.49 -5.88
CA GLY A 157 24.77 -2.25 -6.08
C GLY A 157 25.34 -2.77 -4.77
N GLN A 158 26.46 -3.48 -4.82
CA GLN A 158 27.06 -4.07 -3.62
C GLN A 158 27.46 -2.99 -2.61
N PRO A 159 27.22 -3.21 -1.30
CA PRO A 159 27.70 -2.31 -0.24
C PRO A 159 29.22 -2.12 -0.33
N GLY A 160 29.69 -0.90 -0.06
CA GLY A 160 31.09 -0.51 -0.15
C GLY A 160 31.56 -0.12 -1.55
N THR A 161 30.75 -0.32 -2.60
CA THR A 161 31.06 0.20 -3.95
C THR A 161 30.64 1.66 -4.10
N THR A 162 31.40 2.43 -4.86
CA THR A 162 31.08 3.83 -5.14
C THR A 162 30.27 3.96 -6.41
N VAL A 163 29.24 4.81 -6.39
CA VAL A 163 28.50 5.27 -7.57
C VAL A 163 28.69 6.76 -7.73
N ARG A 164 29.00 7.19 -8.94
CA ARG A 164 29.10 8.61 -9.28
C ARG A 164 27.77 9.10 -9.83
N VAL A 165 27.14 10.06 -9.13
CA VAL A 165 25.84 10.62 -9.51
C VAL A 165 26.04 12.09 -9.88
N SER A 166 25.77 12.42 -11.15
CA SER A 166 25.71 13.81 -11.60
C SER A 166 24.27 14.27 -11.66
N VAL A 167 24.00 15.42 -11.05
CA VAL A 167 22.66 16.00 -10.96
C VAL A 167 22.67 17.43 -11.48
N ASP A 168 21.54 17.85 -12.03
CA ASP A 168 21.21 19.24 -12.27
C ASP A 168 20.36 19.71 -11.08
N ARG A 169 20.95 20.58 -10.22
CA ARG A 169 20.30 21.11 -9.02
C ARG A 169 19.68 22.46 -9.34
N PRO A 170 18.35 22.59 -9.32
CA PRO A 170 17.70 23.87 -9.51
C PRO A 170 18.11 24.85 -8.41
N TRP A 171 18.08 26.16 -8.73
CA TRP A 171 18.29 27.28 -7.80
C TRP A 171 19.74 27.49 -7.32
N VAL A 172 20.74 26.89 -7.95
CA VAL A 172 22.18 27.15 -7.75
C VAL A 172 22.81 27.65 -9.04
N GLU A 173 23.84 28.50 -8.92
CA GLU A 173 24.49 29.12 -10.07
C GLU A 173 25.19 28.08 -10.95
N ASP A 174 26.00 27.19 -10.35
CA ASP A 174 26.54 26.00 -11.01
C ASP A 174 25.62 24.80 -10.71
N SER A 175 24.60 24.61 -11.56
CA SER A 175 23.55 23.63 -11.33
C SER A 175 24.01 22.17 -11.52
N LEU A 176 25.03 21.93 -12.37
CA LEU A 176 25.57 20.60 -12.64
C LEU A 176 26.58 20.19 -11.58
N LEU A 177 26.14 19.40 -10.63
CA LEU A 177 26.95 18.89 -9.52
C LEU A 177 27.21 17.39 -9.68
N THR A 178 28.36 16.93 -9.16
CA THR A 178 28.72 15.51 -9.19
C THR A 178 29.10 15.04 -7.79
N PHE A 179 28.54 13.89 -7.38
CA PHE A 179 28.74 13.30 -6.06
C PHE A 179 29.24 11.86 -6.22
N ASP A 180 30.31 11.51 -5.51
CA ASP A 180 30.77 10.12 -5.36
C ASP A 180 30.15 9.58 -4.06
N ILE A 181 29.22 8.63 -4.19
CA ILE A 181 28.43 8.09 -3.08
C ILE A 181 28.80 6.63 -2.87
N VAL A 182 29.22 6.28 -1.67
CA VAL A 182 29.48 4.89 -1.29
C VAL A 182 28.15 4.22 -0.98
N ARG A 183 27.82 3.15 -1.73
CA ARG A 183 26.62 2.36 -1.48
C ARG A 183 26.73 1.62 -0.15
N GLU A 184 25.64 1.57 0.58
CA GLU A 184 25.55 0.84 1.84
C GLU A 184 24.31 -0.06 1.86
N SER A 185 24.24 -0.95 2.84
CA SER A 185 22.97 -1.59 3.19
C SER A 185 22.10 -0.57 3.90
N VAL A 186 21.06 -0.10 3.21
CA VAL A 186 20.10 0.86 3.73
C VAL A 186 18.86 0.12 4.21
N ARG A 187 18.49 0.35 5.47
CA ARG A 187 17.28 -0.21 6.05
C ARG A 187 16.22 0.90 6.19
N ARG A 188 15.04 0.63 5.67
CA ARG A 188 13.88 1.46 5.95
C ARG A 188 13.28 1.02 7.29
N PRO A 189 13.19 1.91 8.29
CA PRO A 189 12.57 1.58 9.56
C PRO A 189 11.11 1.14 9.36
N SER A 190 10.68 0.13 10.08
CA SER A 190 9.27 -0.29 10.11
C SER A 190 8.42 0.59 11.02
N VAL A 191 9.02 1.12 12.09
CA VAL A 191 8.45 2.20 12.89
C VAL A 191 8.85 3.53 12.24
N GLU A 192 7.92 4.12 11.48
CA GLU A 192 8.14 5.40 10.78
C GLU A 192 8.34 6.56 11.75
N TYR A 193 7.55 6.56 12.81
CA TYR A 193 7.60 7.57 13.85
C TYR A 193 7.12 7.01 15.19
N TYR A 194 7.76 7.42 16.27
CA TYR A 194 7.23 7.31 17.61
C TYR A 194 7.55 8.56 18.43
N GLY A 195 6.67 8.90 19.36
CA GLY A 195 6.83 10.05 20.23
C GLY A 195 5.67 10.21 21.21
N VAL A 196 5.85 11.15 22.15
CA VAL A 196 4.78 11.54 23.08
C VAL A 196 3.97 12.67 22.45
N ILE A 197 2.67 12.48 22.34
CA ILE A 197 1.73 13.49 21.84
C ILE A 197 0.80 13.92 22.98
N ASN A 198 0.30 15.15 22.90
CA ASN A 198 -0.55 15.77 23.93
C ASN A 198 -0.01 15.61 25.37
N GLY A 199 1.31 15.43 25.53
CA GLY A 199 2.00 15.36 26.82
C GLY A 199 1.79 14.05 27.63
N ASN A 200 0.86 13.17 27.25
CA ASN A 200 0.56 11.95 28.01
C ASN A 200 0.34 10.69 27.17
N THR A 201 0.34 10.80 25.87
CA THR A 201 0.01 9.70 24.96
C THR A 201 1.24 9.28 24.15
N GLY A 202 1.73 8.06 24.37
CA GLY A 202 2.69 7.43 23.48
C GLY A 202 2.02 7.12 22.14
N TYR A 203 2.69 7.44 21.03
CA TYR A 203 2.21 7.15 19.68
C TYR A 203 3.28 6.39 18.91
N ILE A 204 2.89 5.33 18.21
CA ILE A 204 3.77 4.54 17.35
C ILE A 204 3.09 4.38 15.98
N ALA A 205 3.72 4.88 14.91
CA ALA A 205 3.33 4.61 13.53
C ALA A 205 4.13 3.42 12.98
N LEU A 206 3.45 2.33 12.68
CA LEU A 206 4.06 1.08 12.23
C LEU A 206 3.63 0.76 10.79
N ASN A 207 4.59 0.81 9.84
CA ASN A 207 4.31 0.66 8.40
C ASN A 207 4.40 -0.78 7.88
N SER A 208 5.17 -1.64 8.54
CA SER A 208 5.40 -3.02 8.09
C SER A 208 5.82 -3.93 9.22
N PHE A 209 5.77 -5.25 8.97
CA PHE A 209 6.22 -6.28 9.89
C PHE A 209 7.40 -7.02 9.26
N ILE A 210 8.63 -6.56 9.53
CA ILE A 210 9.90 -7.17 9.10
C ILE A 210 10.64 -7.76 10.31
N GLU A 211 11.81 -8.35 10.10
CA GLU A 211 12.57 -9.00 11.18
C GLU A 211 12.96 -8.06 12.31
N SER A 212 13.27 -6.78 12.03
CA SER A 212 13.66 -5.78 13.03
C SER A 212 12.50 -5.14 13.77
N THR A 213 11.27 -5.25 13.26
CA THR A 213 10.09 -4.55 13.81
C THR A 213 9.85 -4.78 15.32
N PRO A 214 9.97 -6.01 15.84
CA PRO A 214 9.77 -6.22 17.27
C PRO A 214 10.77 -5.44 18.14
N GLN A 215 12.01 -5.30 17.69
CA GLN A 215 13.03 -4.53 18.38
C GLN A 215 12.72 -3.03 18.32
N GLU A 216 12.36 -2.50 17.15
CA GLU A 216 12.02 -1.08 16.95
C GLU A 216 10.80 -0.68 17.83
N VAL A 217 9.78 -1.53 17.90
CA VAL A 217 8.62 -1.32 18.79
C VAL A 217 9.05 -1.37 20.25
N ALA A 218 9.91 -2.32 20.63
CA ALA A 218 10.40 -2.43 22.02
C ALA A 218 11.23 -1.21 22.43
N GLU A 219 12.01 -0.62 21.53
CA GLU A 219 12.75 0.62 21.77
C GLU A 219 11.80 1.80 22.02
N ALA A 220 10.74 1.96 21.18
CA ALA A 220 9.70 2.96 21.42
C ALA A 220 9.01 2.77 22.77
N LEU A 221 8.63 1.53 23.13
CA LEU A 221 7.98 1.23 24.40
C LEU A 221 8.90 1.49 25.60
N LYS A 222 10.20 1.21 25.49
CA LYS A 222 11.18 1.55 26.53
C LYS A 222 11.26 3.04 26.78
N SER A 223 11.26 3.86 25.72
CA SER A 223 11.26 5.31 25.85
C SER A 223 10.01 5.81 26.57
N PHE A 224 8.84 5.21 26.29
CA PHE A 224 7.59 5.55 26.97
C PHE A 224 7.55 5.09 28.42
N GLN A 225 8.12 3.93 28.74
CA GLN A 225 8.24 3.49 30.14
C GLN A 225 9.14 4.40 30.98
N ALA A 226 10.16 5.00 30.37
CA ALA A 226 11.07 5.92 31.03
C ALA A 226 10.43 7.31 31.27
N ASP A 227 9.37 7.65 30.54
CA ASP A 227 8.66 8.93 30.69
C ASP A 227 7.40 8.74 31.58
N PRO A 228 7.41 9.23 32.82
CA PRO A 228 6.27 9.10 33.72
C PRO A 228 5.02 9.88 33.28
N ALA A 229 5.13 10.76 32.31
CA ALA A 229 4.00 11.48 31.73
C ALA A 229 3.15 10.55 30.86
N VAL A 230 3.73 9.53 30.23
CA VAL A 230 3.00 8.63 29.34
C VAL A 230 2.06 7.73 30.14
N LYS A 231 0.76 7.85 29.87
CA LYS A 231 -0.32 7.12 30.57
C LYS A 231 -1.13 6.22 29.66
N GLN A 232 -1.03 6.42 28.35
CA GLN A 232 -1.84 5.74 27.34
C GLN A 232 -1.06 5.62 26.03
N LEU A 233 -1.51 4.74 25.13
CA LEU A 233 -0.81 4.40 23.88
C LEU A 233 -1.75 4.38 22.70
N VAL A 234 -1.29 4.94 21.57
CA VAL A 234 -1.89 4.76 20.25
C VAL A 234 -0.90 4.00 19.37
N LEU A 235 -1.32 2.84 18.88
CA LEU A 235 -0.59 2.08 17.84
C LEU A 235 -1.29 2.30 16.51
N ASP A 236 -0.60 2.95 15.57
CA ASP A 236 -1.15 3.23 14.25
C ASP A 236 -0.70 2.17 13.24
N LEU A 237 -1.68 1.42 12.73
CA LEU A 237 -1.52 0.38 11.72
C LEU A 237 -2.20 0.76 10.39
N ARG A 238 -2.61 2.02 10.23
CA ARG A 238 -3.22 2.50 8.97
C ARG A 238 -2.22 2.40 7.82
N GLY A 239 -2.69 1.94 6.66
CA GLY A 239 -1.83 1.72 5.48
C GLY A 239 -0.82 0.58 5.62
N ASN A 240 -0.79 -0.16 6.73
CA ASN A 240 0.15 -1.24 6.98
C ASN A 240 -0.31 -2.55 6.32
N GLY A 241 0.29 -2.92 5.20
CA GLY A 241 -0.01 -4.16 4.45
C GLY A 241 0.36 -5.47 5.14
N GLY A 242 0.96 -5.41 6.35
CA GLY A 242 1.39 -6.58 7.11
C GLY A 242 2.88 -6.90 6.94
N GLY A 243 3.19 -8.17 6.85
CA GLY A 243 4.55 -8.73 6.75
C GLY A 243 4.68 -10.04 7.52
N LEU A 244 5.77 -10.21 8.26
CA LEU A 244 6.10 -11.44 8.96
C LEU A 244 5.15 -11.72 10.14
N VAL A 245 4.53 -12.90 10.13
CA VAL A 245 3.62 -13.36 11.20
C VAL A 245 4.34 -13.42 12.55
N ASN A 246 5.59 -13.88 12.59
CA ASN A 246 6.36 -13.97 13.83
C ASN A 246 6.59 -12.59 14.45
N SER A 247 6.87 -11.56 13.63
CA SER A 247 7.02 -10.18 14.11
C SER A 247 5.75 -9.67 14.78
N ALA A 248 4.57 -9.98 14.24
CA ALA A 248 3.29 -9.64 14.86
C ALA A 248 3.10 -10.33 16.22
N ILE A 249 3.47 -11.63 16.32
CA ILE A 249 3.39 -12.39 17.57
C ILE A 249 4.32 -11.81 18.65
N ASP A 250 5.55 -11.44 18.25
CA ASP A 250 6.54 -10.88 19.17
C ASP A 250 6.12 -9.48 19.65
N ILE A 251 5.54 -8.65 18.77
CA ILE A 251 4.97 -7.35 19.17
C ILE A 251 3.82 -7.53 20.17
N LEU A 252 2.90 -8.47 19.91
CA LEU A 252 1.81 -8.79 20.82
C LEU A 252 2.31 -9.24 22.20
N GLY A 253 3.49 -9.85 22.26
CA GLY A 253 4.16 -10.23 23.50
C GLY A 253 4.51 -9.06 24.43
N ASN A 254 4.53 -7.81 23.95
CA ASN A 254 4.72 -6.62 24.77
C ASN A 254 3.45 -6.20 25.54
N PHE A 255 2.28 -6.68 25.12
CA PHE A 255 0.98 -6.24 25.63
C PHE A 255 0.14 -7.35 26.26
N LEU A 256 0.48 -8.61 25.99
CA LEU A 256 -0.28 -9.79 26.39
C LEU A 256 0.56 -10.71 27.26
N PRO A 257 -0.02 -11.36 28.29
CA PRO A 257 0.69 -12.32 29.13
C PRO A 257 1.37 -13.41 28.30
N LYS A 258 2.54 -13.87 28.75
CA LYS A 258 3.24 -15.01 28.16
C LYS A 258 2.34 -16.25 28.09
N GLY A 259 2.37 -16.93 26.94
CA GLY A 259 1.55 -18.13 26.69
C GLY A 259 0.14 -17.83 26.15
N THR A 260 -0.22 -16.56 25.97
CA THR A 260 -1.52 -16.18 25.39
C THR A 260 -1.59 -16.60 23.92
N GLN A 261 -2.63 -17.33 23.55
CA GLN A 261 -2.92 -17.64 22.14
C GLN A 261 -3.31 -16.37 21.40
N VAL A 262 -2.65 -16.09 20.27
CA VAL A 262 -2.88 -14.90 19.45
C VAL A 262 -3.44 -15.21 18.07
N ILE A 263 -3.07 -16.34 17.47
CA ILE A 263 -3.68 -16.92 16.27
C ILE A 263 -3.58 -18.44 16.28
N SER A 264 -4.37 -19.08 15.44
CA SER A 264 -4.14 -20.44 14.95
C SER A 264 -4.16 -20.48 13.43
N THR A 265 -3.45 -21.45 12.83
CA THR A 265 -3.45 -21.64 11.38
C THR A 265 -3.87 -23.06 11.02
N ARG A 266 -4.53 -23.20 9.86
CA ARG A 266 -4.99 -24.49 9.35
C ARG A 266 -4.62 -24.65 7.88
N ALA A 267 -3.83 -25.70 7.60
CA ALA A 267 -3.44 -26.11 6.25
C ALA A 267 -4.53 -26.93 5.56
N LYS A 268 -4.46 -27.02 4.23
CA LYS A 268 -5.34 -27.88 3.42
C LYS A 268 -5.30 -29.34 3.91
N GLY A 269 -6.45 -29.88 4.23
CA GLY A 269 -6.59 -31.28 4.68
C GLY A 269 -6.10 -31.56 6.10
N SER A 270 -5.59 -30.57 6.83
CA SER A 270 -5.22 -30.72 8.24
C SER A 270 -6.47 -30.79 9.13
N LYS A 271 -6.46 -31.72 10.10
CA LYS A 271 -7.49 -31.82 11.14
C LYS A 271 -7.12 -31.06 12.41
N LEU A 272 -5.86 -30.63 12.54
CA LEU A 272 -5.33 -29.96 13.71
C LEU A 272 -4.85 -28.56 13.33
N ASP A 273 -5.18 -27.60 14.18
CA ASP A 273 -4.70 -26.24 14.06
C ASP A 273 -3.29 -26.12 14.67
N LYS A 274 -2.40 -25.38 13.98
CA LYS A 274 -1.16 -24.93 14.57
C LYS A 274 -1.44 -23.65 15.37
N VAL A 275 -1.20 -23.68 16.67
CA VAL A 275 -1.49 -22.58 17.58
C VAL A 275 -0.22 -21.78 17.87
N TYR A 276 -0.31 -20.46 17.75
CA TYR A 276 0.78 -19.53 18.06
C TYR A 276 0.46 -18.74 19.32
N ARG A 277 1.47 -18.61 20.18
CA ARG A 277 1.35 -17.99 21.50
C ARG A 277 2.45 -16.97 21.74
N THR A 278 2.17 -15.96 22.54
CA THR A 278 3.21 -15.04 23.04
C THR A 278 4.27 -15.78 23.84
N SER A 279 5.54 -15.37 23.69
CA SER A 279 6.70 -16.05 24.29
C SER A 279 7.39 -15.23 25.39
N THR A 280 7.15 -13.91 25.45
CA THR A 280 7.82 -12.95 26.31
C THR A 280 6.96 -12.51 27.50
N VAL A 281 7.60 -11.94 28.51
CA VAL A 281 6.91 -11.19 29.57
C VAL A 281 6.54 -9.82 29.01
N PRO A 282 5.29 -9.37 29.16
CA PRO A 282 4.87 -8.12 28.54
C PRO A 282 5.52 -6.90 29.20
N MET A 283 5.89 -5.93 28.37
CA MET A 283 6.46 -4.65 28.82
C MET A 283 5.39 -3.70 29.35
N MET A 284 4.24 -3.63 28.69
CA MET A 284 3.15 -2.70 29.02
C MET A 284 1.78 -3.41 29.02
N PRO A 285 1.55 -4.35 29.95
CA PRO A 285 0.33 -5.19 29.96
C PRO A 285 -0.95 -4.39 30.23
N ASP A 286 -0.87 -3.32 31.01
CA ASP A 286 -2.04 -2.62 31.55
C ASP A 286 -2.26 -1.22 30.97
N ILE A 287 -1.34 -0.71 30.11
CA ILE A 287 -1.50 0.62 29.53
C ILE A 287 -2.78 0.71 28.69
N PRO A 288 -3.66 1.70 28.90
CA PRO A 288 -4.79 1.94 28.01
C PRO A 288 -4.31 2.12 26.57
N MET A 289 -4.94 1.43 25.61
CA MET A 289 -4.42 1.34 24.25
C MET A 289 -5.51 1.41 23.20
N VAL A 290 -5.33 2.28 22.23
CA VAL A 290 -6.11 2.32 20.98
C VAL A 290 -5.22 1.86 19.82
N VAL A 291 -5.81 1.10 18.89
CA VAL A 291 -5.18 0.74 17.62
C VAL A 291 -5.94 1.42 16.50
N LEU A 292 -5.23 2.21 15.68
CA LEU A 292 -5.78 2.82 14.46
C LEU A 292 -5.66 1.84 13.30
N ILE A 293 -6.76 1.65 12.57
CA ILE A 293 -6.83 0.77 11.39
C ILE A 293 -7.58 1.44 10.25
N ASP A 294 -7.28 1.02 9.01
CA ASP A 294 -7.99 1.42 7.80
C ASP A 294 -8.04 0.31 6.76
N GLY A 295 -8.58 0.60 5.57
CA GLY A 295 -8.66 -0.34 4.46
C GLY A 295 -7.30 -0.84 3.94
N GLY A 296 -6.19 -0.19 4.27
CA GLY A 296 -4.82 -0.61 3.98
C GLY A 296 -4.22 -1.53 5.05
N SER A 297 -4.84 -1.62 6.24
CA SER A 297 -4.41 -2.52 7.31
C SER A 297 -4.71 -3.97 6.93
N ALA A 298 -3.66 -4.79 6.69
CA ALA A 298 -3.82 -6.15 6.18
C ALA A 298 -2.91 -7.18 6.87
N SER A 299 -3.28 -8.47 6.82
CA SER A 299 -2.42 -9.60 7.21
C SER A 299 -1.86 -9.48 8.63
N ALA A 300 -0.53 -9.35 8.84
CA ALA A 300 0.12 -9.23 10.16
C ALA A 300 -0.41 -8.03 10.96
N ALA A 301 -0.79 -6.93 10.31
CA ALA A 301 -1.47 -5.80 10.95
C ALA A 301 -2.85 -6.20 11.49
N GLU A 302 -3.60 -7.00 10.71
CA GLU A 302 -4.89 -7.54 11.16
C GLU A 302 -4.73 -8.60 12.26
N ILE A 303 -3.66 -9.39 12.23
CA ILE A 303 -3.33 -10.31 13.32
C ILE A 303 -3.12 -9.52 14.61
N THR A 304 -2.31 -8.46 14.55
CA THR A 304 -2.00 -7.62 15.73
C THR A 304 -3.24 -6.92 16.27
N ALA A 305 -3.94 -6.17 15.43
CA ALA A 305 -5.15 -5.44 15.83
C ALA A 305 -6.27 -6.40 16.29
N GLY A 306 -6.50 -7.48 15.52
CA GLY A 306 -7.56 -8.43 15.80
C GLY A 306 -7.33 -9.26 17.06
N ALA A 307 -6.10 -9.67 17.35
CA ALA A 307 -5.77 -10.34 18.61
C ALA A 307 -5.99 -9.42 19.82
N LEU A 308 -5.59 -8.14 19.72
CA LEU A 308 -5.82 -7.15 20.76
C LEU A 308 -7.32 -6.87 20.97
N GLN A 309 -8.11 -6.84 19.88
CA GLN A 309 -9.57 -6.68 19.94
C GLN A 309 -10.23 -7.91 20.59
N ASP A 310 -9.94 -9.12 20.09
CA ASP A 310 -10.59 -10.35 20.55
C ASP A 310 -10.27 -10.69 22.02
N LEU A 311 -9.12 -10.24 22.50
CA LEU A 311 -8.69 -10.41 23.88
C LEU A 311 -9.10 -9.23 24.79
N ASP A 312 -9.87 -8.27 24.29
CA ASP A 312 -10.29 -7.04 24.99
C ASP A 312 -9.12 -6.26 25.58
N ARG A 313 -7.97 -6.26 24.87
CA ARG A 313 -6.76 -5.57 25.32
C ARG A 313 -6.70 -4.13 24.80
N ALA A 314 -7.26 -3.87 23.61
CA ALA A 314 -7.29 -2.56 22.99
C ALA A 314 -8.66 -2.27 22.36
N VAL A 315 -8.92 -0.99 22.11
CA VAL A 315 -10.04 -0.48 21.31
C VAL A 315 -9.54 -0.19 19.91
N LEU A 316 -10.24 -0.67 18.88
CA LEU A 316 -9.94 -0.37 17.50
C LEU A 316 -10.71 0.87 17.02
N VAL A 317 -10.01 1.80 16.39
CA VAL A 317 -10.58 3.04 15.86
C VAL A 317 -10.21 3.20 14.39
N GLY A 318 -11.15 3.63 13.57
CA GLY A 318 -10.88 3.91 12.17
C GLY A 318 -11.92 3.40 11.18
N SER A 319 -11.49 2.75 10.11
CA SER A 319 -12.37 2.08 9.15
C SER A 319 -12.08 0.59 9.06
N ARG A 320 -12.99 -0.15 8.39
CA ARG A 320 -12.84 -1.61 8.21
C ARG A 320 -11.52 -1.94 7.52
N SER A 321 -10.80 -2.95 8.04
CA SER A 321 -9.54 -3.42 7.49
C SER A 321 -9.70 -4.18 6.16
N PHE A 322 -8.59 -4.55 5.56
CA PHE A 322 -8.53 -5.20 4.24
C PHE A 322 -9.25 -6.54 4.19
N GLY A 323 -9.01 -7.43 5.15
CA GLY A 323 -9.58 -8.77 5.21
C GLY A 323 -8.73 -9.84 4.52
N LYS A 324 -7.42 -9.89 4.81
CA LYS A 324 -6.52 -10.95 4.35
C LYS A 324 -6.30 -11.97 5.46
N GLY A 325 -6.95 -13.13 5.35
CA GLY A 325 -6.87 -14.26 6.30
C GLY A 325 -5.99 -15.43 5.83
N LEU A 326 -5.03 -15.18 4.93
CA LEU A 326 -4.18 -16.19 4.29
C LEU A 326 -2.73 -16.03 4.72
N VAL A 327 -2.02 -17.16 4.88
CA VAL A 327 -0.59 -17.22 5.21
C VAL A 327 0.17 -17.78 4.01
N GLN A 328 1.22 -17.08 3.59
CA GLN A 328 2.14 -17.52 2.56
C GLN A 328 3.39 -18.12 3.20
N ALA A 329 3.99 -19.09 2.49
CA ALA A 329 5.32 -19.60 2.79
C ALA A 329 6.15 -19.70 1.51
N THR A 330 7.45 -19.53 1.62
CA THR A 330 8.39 -19.71 0.52
C THR A 330 8.79 -21.18 0.37
N ARG A 331 9.01 -21.61 -0.88
CA ARG A 331 9.50 -22.93 -1.26
C ARG A 331 10.58 -22.76 -2.33
N ASN A 332 11.77 -23.31 -2.07
CA ASN A 332 12.83 -23.28 -3.06
C ASN A 332 12.48 -24.21 -4.22
N LEU A 333 12.72 -23.74 -5.41
CA LEU A 333 12.56 -24.46 -6.67
C LEU A 333 13.92 -24.69 -7.34
N PRO A 334 14.01 -25.59 -8.34
CA PRO A 334 15.22 -25.76 -9.13
C PRO A 334 15.73 -24.44 -9.73
N TYR A 335 17.02 -24.41 -10.04
CA TYR A 335 17.71 -23.26 -10.66
C TYR A 335 17.63 -21.94 -9.88
N GLY A 336 17.48 -22.02 -8.54
CA GLY A 336 17.46 -20.84 -7.69
C GLY A 336 16.13 -20.10 -7.63
N GLY A 337 15.11 -20.60 -8.30
CA GLY A 337 13.76 -20.03 -8.21
C GLY A 337 13.14 -20.20 -6.83
N VAL A 338 12.21 -19.31 -6.46
CA VAL A 338 11.45 -19.37 -5.21
C VAL A 338 9.96 -19.21 -5.50
N LEU A 339 9.15 -20.11 -4.97
CA LEU A 339 7.70 -20.00 -4.97
C LEU A 339 7.22 -19.50 -3.62
N LYS A 340 6.59 -18.33 -3.57
CA LYS A 340 5.79 -17.86 -2.43
C LYS A 340 4.36 -18.35 -2.64
N VAL A 341 3.89 -19.27 -1.81
CA VAL A 341 2.60 -19.94 -1.99
C VAL A 341 1.73 -19.82 -0.75
N THR A 342 0.44 -19.63 -0.94
CA THR A 342 -0.57 -19.65 0.13
C THR A 342 -0.71 -21.08 0.65
N VAL A 343 -0.38 -21.29 1.93
CA VAL A 343 -0.34 -22.61 2.58
C VAL A 343 -1.40 -22.80 3.64
N ASP A 344 -1.78 -21.74 4.38
CA ASP A 344 -2.69 -21.81 5.52
C ASP A 344 -3.74 -20.71 5.47
N LYS A 345 -4.87 -20.95 6.15
CA LYS A 345 -5.78 -19.91 6.64
C LYS A 345 -5.49 -19.66 8.11
N TYR A 346 -5.55 -18.39 8.57
CA TYR A 346 -5.39 -18.10 9.98
C TYR A 346 -6.70 -17.65 10.64
N TYR A 347 -6.79 -17.95 11.93
CA TYR A 347 -7.95 -17.68 12.78
C TYR A 347 -7.50 -16.89 14.00
N LEU A 348 -8.23 -15.82 14.33
CA LEU A 348 -8.01 -15.00 15.52
C LEU A 348 -8.40 -15.73 16.81
N PRO A 349 -8.10 -15.18 18.00
CA PRO A 349 -8.40 -15.83 19.28
C PRO A 349 -9.87 -16.20 19.47
N SER A 350 -10.81 -15.44 18.95
CA SER A 350 -12.25 -15.74 18.95
C SER A 350 -12.62 -16.93 18.06
N GLY A 351 -11.73 -17.38 17.18
CA GLY A 351 -11.97 -18.42 16.18
C GLY A 351 -12.43 -17.91 14.82
N ARG A 352 -12.62 -16.60 14.65
CA ARG A 352 -13.05 -15.99 13.38
C ARG A 352 -11.94 -15.95 12.34
N LEU A 353 -12.32 -16.15 11.06
CA LEU A 353 -11.47 -15.99 9.88
C LEU A 353 -11.76 -14.64 9.23
N LEU A 354 -10.77 -13.80 9.04
CA LEU A 354 -10.95 -12.45 8.48
C LEU A 354 -11.08 -12.40 6.96
N GLN A 355 -10.79 -13.50 6.24
CA GLN A 355 -10.71 -13.53 4.78
C GLN A 355 -11.98 -12.98 4.13
N ALA A 356 -11.83 -11.83 3.45
CA ALA A 356 -12.95 -11.12 2.83
C ALA A 356 -13.25 -11.58 1.40
N LEU A 357 -12.23 -12.04 0.65
CA LEU A 357 -12.32 -12.45 -0.75
C LEU A 357 -12.25 -13.97 -0.87
N ASP A 358 -13.21 -14.60 -1.56
CA ASP A 358 -13.23 -16.04 -1.81
C ASP A 358 -12.58 -16.36 -3.17
N TYR A 359 -11.27 -16.57 -3.19
CA TYR A 359 -10.52 -16.91 -4.41
C TYR A 359 -10.88 -18.27 -5.01
N SER A 360 -11.64 -19.11 -4.30
CA SER A 360 -12.13 -20.38 -4.84
C SER A 360 -13.30 -20.20 -5.81
N ARG A 361 -13.91 -19.00 -5.83
CA ARG A 361 -15.04 -18.65 -6.68
C ARG A 361 -14.76 -17.33 -7.38
N ARG A 362 -14.67 -17.40 -8.70
CA ARG A 362 -14.52 -16.21 -9.55
C ARG A 362 -15.82 -15.97 -10.32
N ASN A 363 -16.13 -14.71 -10.52
CA ASN A 363 -17.21 -14.27 -11.40
C ASN A 363 -16.84 -14.52 -12.87
N GLU A 364 -17.80 -14.43 -13.77
CA GLU A 364 -17.58 -14.61 -15.22
C GLU A 364 -16.56 -13.63 -15.81
N ASP A 365 -16.43 -12.43 -15.23
CA ASP A 365 -15.46 -11.42 -15.61
C ASP A 365 -14.06 -11.62 -14.98
N GLY A 366 -13.87 -12.74 -14.23
CA GLY A 366 -12.63 -13.06 -13.53
C GLY A 366 -12.43 -12.36 -12.18
N SER A 367 -13.32 -11.43 -11.80
CA SER A 367 -13.28 -10.77 -10.49
C SER A 367 -13.61 -11.75 -9.35
N VAL A 368 -13.18 -11.39 -8.14
CA VAL A 368 -13.45 -12.18 -6.92
C VAL A 368 -14.44 -11.42 -6.05
N ALA A 369 -15.55 -12.07 -5.72
CA ALA A 369 -16.57 -11.46 -4.88
C ALA A 369 -16.07 -11.32 -3.43
N ARG A 370 -16.41 -10.19 -2.80
CA ARG A 370 -16.27 -10.00 -1.36
C ARG A 370 -17.42 -10.69 -0.64
N THR A 371 -17.14 -11.33 0.49
CA THR A 371 -18.17 -11.92 1.35
C THR A 371 -19.15 -10.84 1.80
N PRO A 372 -20.44 -10.92 1.45
CA PRO A 372 -21.46 -9.98 1.93
C PRO A 372 -21.61 -10.03 3.44
N ASP A 373 -21.86 -8.91 4.09
CA ASP A 373 -22.04 -8.84 5.55
C ASP A 373 -23.19 -9.78 6.05
N SER A 374 -24.19 -10.04 5.22
CA SER A 374 -25.27 -10.97 5.52
C SER A 374 -24.85 -12.44 5.61
N LEU A 375 -23.68 -12.78 5.07
CA LEU A 375 -23.13 -14.14 5.09
C LEU A 375 -22.00 -14.31 6.13
N THR A 376 -21.71 -13.27 6.93
CA THR A 376 -20.72 -13.32 8.00
C THR A 376 -21.30 -13.92 9.28
N ASN A 377 -20.46 -14.62 10.04
CA ASN A 377 -20.86 -15.23 11.32
C ASN A 377 -20.46 -14.32 12.48
N GLU A 378 -21.23 -14.41 13.58
CA GLU A 378 -20.94 -13.71 14.81
C GLU A 378 -20.04 -14.55 15.72
N TYR A 379 -19.05 -13.89 16.30
CA TYR A 379 -18.15 -14.41 17.32
C TYR A 379 -18.13 -13.47 18.50
N LYS A 380 -17.52 -13.88 19.60
CA LYS A 380 -17.40 -13.08 20.80
C LYS A 380 -15.95 -12.89 21.19
N THR A 381 -15.60 -11.69 21.56
CA THR A 381 -14.34 -11.40 22.26
C THR A 381 -14.31 -12.08 23.62
N ARG A 382 -13.18 -12.06 24.30
CA ARG A 382 -13.05 -12.62 25.66
C ARG A 382 -14.06 -12.01 26.65
N GLY A 383 -14.35 -10.71 26.54
CA GLY A 383 -15.33 -9.98 27.35
C GLY A 383 -16.77 -10.07 26.85
N GLY A 384 -17.02 -10.77 25.73
CA GLY A 384 -18.36 -11.00 25.21
C GLY A 384 -18.85 -9.99 24.17
N ARG A 385 -18.02 -9.03 23.72
CA ARG A 385 -18.35 -8.13 22.62
C ARG A 385 -18.54 -8.91 21.33
N ILE A 386 -19.52 -8.52 20.51
CA ILE A 386 -19.78 -9.18 19.22
C ILE A 386 -18.78 -8.69 18.19
N VAL A 387 -18.14 -9.64 17.50
CA VAL A 387 -17.25 -9.42 16.35
C VAL A 387 -17.64 -10.37 15.22
N ARG A 388 -17.27 -10.06 13.97
CA ARG A 388 -17.68 -10.85 12.80
C ARG A 388 -16.48 -11.37 12.02
N ASP A 389 -16.68 -12.44 11.24
CA ASP A 389 -15.72 -12.97 10.27
C ASP A 389 -15.95 -12.42 8.86
N GLY A 390 -15.20 -12.91 7.87
CA GLY A 390 -15.49 -12.80 6.43
C GLY A 390 -15.37 -11.41 5.80
N GLY A 391 -15.04 -10.37 6.56
CA GLY A 391 -15.05 -9.01 6.03
C GLY A 391 -13.88 -8.12 6.44
N GLY A 392 -12.82 -8.67 7.03
CA GLY A 392 -11.79 -7.92 7.75
C GLY A 392 -12.22 -7.54 9.16
N LEU A 393 -11.42 -6.72 9.83
CA LEU A 393 -11.73 -6.20 11.17
C LEU A 393 -12.70 -5.03 11.06
N THR A 394 -13.76 -5.06 11.85
CA THR A 394 -14.62 -3.89 12.05
C THR A 394 -14.12 -3.14 13.28
N PRO A 395 -13.81 -1.83 13.19
CA PRO A 395 -13.38 -1.05 14.35
C PRO A 395 -14.51 -0.91 15.36
N ASP A 396 -14.14 -0.75 16.64
CA ASP A 396 -15.08 -0.51 17.74
C ASP A 396 -15.66 0.92 17.68
N SER A 397 -14.90 1.85 17.07
CA SER A 397 -15.34 3.21 16.79
C SER A 397 -14.92 3.60 15.37
N THR A 398 -15.90 3.96 14.54
CA THR A 398 -15.65 4.35 13.15
C THR A 398 -15.22 5.81 13.02
N VAL A 399 -14.26 6.06 12.12
CA VAL A 399 -13.90 7.39 11.65
C VAL A 399 -14.10 7.42 10.14
N THR A 400 -14.75 8.46 9.66
CA THR A 400 -14.86 8.71 8.23
C THR A 400 -13.87 9.80 7.86
N TRP A 401 -12.87 9.44 7.05
CA TRP A 401 -11.93 10.41 6.51
C TRP A 401 -12.50 11.05 5.25
N SER A 402 -12.31 12.36 5.13
CA SER A 402 -12.59 13.05 3.87
C SER A 402 -11.57 12.59 2.83
N HIS A 403 -12.04 12.24 1.64
CA HIS A 403 -11.14 12.00 0.53
C HIS A 403 -10.47 13.31 0.09
N PRO A 404 -9.19 13.26 -0.34
CA PRO A 404 -8.55 14.41 -0.95
C PRO A 404 -9.41 14.98 -2.08
N THR A 405 -9.50 16.31 -2.16
CA THR A 405 -10.21 16.94 -3.27
C THR A 405 -9.50 16.64 -4.59
N GLN A 406 -10.26 16.65 -5.69
CA GLN A 406 -9.68 16.43 -7.03
C GLN A 406 -8.58 17.45 -7.36
N LEU A 407 -8.71 18.67 -6.86
CA LEU A 407 -7.66 19.69 -7.00
C LEU A 407 -6.39 19.27 -6.26
N LEU A 408 -6.49 18.91 -4.98
CA LEU A 408 -5.32 18.45 -4.22
C LEU A 408 -4.68 17.22 -4.86
N TYR A 409 -5.49 16.22 -5.26
CA TYR A 409 -4.98 15.05 -5.98
C TYR A 409 -4.18 15.45 -7.23
N THR A 410 -4.68 16.44 -8.00
CA THR A 410 -3.99 16.92 -9.21
C THR A 410 -2.70 17.65 -8.86
N LEU A 411 -2.70 18.52 -7.83
CA LEU A 411 -1.51 19.22 -7.37
C LEU A 411 -0.39 18.28 -6.91
N VAL A 412 -0.76 17.21 -6.20
CA VAL A 412 0.18 16.16 -5.73
C VAL A 412 0.67 15.31 -6.91
N ARG A 413 -0.23 14.81 -7.76
CA ARG A 413 0.11 14.00 -8.95
C ARG A 413 1.07 14.72 -9.88
N ASP A 414 0.84 16.01 -10.12
CA ASP A 414 1.65 16.85 -11.01
C ASP A 414 2.84 17.49 -10.28
N ASN A 415 3.11 17.04 -9.04
CA ASN A 415 4.22 17.46 -8.17
C ASN A 415 4.29 18.98 -7.89
N ARG A 416 3.18 19.72 -8.04
CA ARG A 416 3.17 21.18 -7.84
C ARG A 416 3.51 21.58 -6.42
N ILE A 417 3.04 20.82 -5.43
CA ILE A 417 3.35 21.04 -4.01
C ILE A 417 4.81 20.77 -3.75
N PHE A 418 5.33 19.62 -4.19
CA PHE A 418 6.73 19.24 -4.03
C PHE A 418 7.69 20.23 -4.68
N ASP A 419 7.47 20.58 -5.96
CA ASP A 419 8.34 21.51 -6.70
C ASP A 419 8.41 22.88 -6.00
N TYR A 420 7.26 23.37 -5.51
CA TYR A 420 7.22 24.62 -4.75
C TYR A 420 7.95 24.51 -3.40
N ALA A 421 7.72 23.41 -2.66
CA ALA A 421 8.38 23.17 -1.38
C ALA A 421 9.91 23.10 -1.51
N VAL A 422 10.41 22.43 -2.56
CA VAL A 422 11.85 22.38 -2.87
C VAL A 422 12.41 23.76 -3.14
N GLU A 423 11.75 24.54 -4.01
CA GLU A 423 12.21 25.90 -4.31
C GLU A 423 12.18 26.81 -3.08
N TYR A 424 11.10 26.74 -2.30
CA TYR A 424 10.98 27.52 -1.09
C TYR A 424 12.06 27.17 -0.08
N ALA A 425 12.30 25.89 0.17
CA ALA A 425 13.33 25.41 1.09
C ALA A 425 14.75 25.76 0.62
N ALA A 426 15.00 25.83 -0.69
CA ALA A 426 16.30 26.24 -1.22
C ALA A 426 16.63 27.72 -0.93
N LYS A 427 15.60 28.57 -0.78
CA LYS A 427 15.73 30.02 -0.60
C LYS A 427 15.53 30.48 0.84
N ASN A 428 14.98 29.62 1.69
CA ASN A 428 14.64 29.98 3.08
C ASN A 428 15.23 28.97 4.06
N PRO A 429 15.68 29.41 5.23
CA PRO A 429 16.18 28.52 6.27
C PRO A 429 15.04 27.66 6.82
N ALA A 430 15.40 26.47 7.33
CA ALA A 430 14.50 25.65 8.09
C ALA A 430 14.00 26.38 9.35
N SER A 431 12.78 26.05 9.80
CA SER A 431 12.32 26.38 11.16
C SER A 431 13.18 25.68 12.20
N ALA A 432 13.15 26.11 13.47
CA ALA A 432 13.94 25.48 14.52
C ALA A 432 13.44 24.04 14.79
N THR A 433 12.14 23.83 14.71
CA THR A 433 11.52 22.50 14.89
C THR A 433 10.41 22.25 13.87
N PRO A 434 10.02 20.98 13.62
CA PRO A 434 8.90 20.66 12.74
C PRO A 434 7.58 21.27 13.22
N GLU A 435 7.42 21.41 14.54
CA GLU A 435 6.23 21.98 15.18
C GLU A 435 5.99 23.44 14.83
N GLU A 436 7.03 24.17 14.44
CA GLU A 436 6.96 25.59 14.08
C GLU A 436 6.62 25.83 12.60
N ILE A 437 6.59 24.77 11.78
CA ILE A 437 6.28 24.92 10.35
C ILE A 437 4.81 25.37 10.18
N VAL A 438 4.64 26.56 9.61
CA VAL A 438 3.35 27.16 9.29
C VAL A 438 3.39 27.69 7.87
N VAL A 439 2.40 27.36 7.07
CA VAL A 439 2.21 27.98 5.75
C VAL A 439 1.53 29.33 5.95
N THR A 440 2.32 30.41 5.82
CA THR A 440 1.84 31.78 5.97
C THR A 440 0.96 32.20 4.77
N ASP A 441 0.18 33.28 4.94
CA ASP A 441 -0.61 33.85 3.84
C ASP A 441 0.27 34.22 2.64
N ALA A 442 1.39 34.87 2.89
CA ALA A 442 2.33 35.27 1.84
C ALA A 442 2.92 34.05 1.07
N MET A 443 3.25 32.97 1.78
CA MET A 443 3.73 31.73 1.16
C MET A 443 2.62 31.08 0.31
N TYR A 444 1.41 31.03 0.84
CA TYR A 444 0.29 30.42 0.10
C TYR A 444 -0.10 31.23 -1.14
N ASP A 445 -0.14 32.56 -1.05
CA ASP A 445 -0.44 33.45 -2.18
C ASP A 445 0.65 33.35 -3.28
N ASP A 446 1.93 33.21 -2.90
CA ASP A 446 3.00 32.95 -3.86
C ASP A 446 2.84 31.58 -4.54
N PHE A 447 2.50 30.55 -3.78
CA PHE A 447 2.18 29.22 -4.34
C PHE A 447 1.00 29.26 -5.32
N VAL A 448 -0.10 29.92 -4.96
CA VAL A 448 -1.26 30.10 -5.82
C VAL A 448 -0.86 30.82 -7.12
N LYS A 449 -0.14 31.94 -7.00
CA LYS A 449 0.29 32.73 -8.17
C LYS A 449 1.13 31.90 -9.15
N ARG A 450 2.08 31.10 -8.66
CA ARG A 450 2.92 30.26 -9.51
C ARG A 450 2.15 29.15 -10.16
N THR A 451 1.33 28.43 -9.38
CA THR A 451 0.52 27.31 -9.88
C THR A 451 -0.49 27.75 -10.96
N THR A 452 -1.07 28.93 -10.81
CA THR A 452 -2.03 29.48 -11.78
C THR A 452 -1.38 29.98 -13.07
N THR A 453 -0.11 30.39 -13.02
CA THR A 453 0.65 30.82 -14.20
C THR A 453 0.98 29.62 -15.10
N ASP A 454 1.21 28.45 -14.54
CA ASP A 454 1.66 27.23 -15.22
C ASP A 454 0.54 26.42 -15.89
N SER A 455 -0.61 27.00 -16.14
CA SER A 455 -1.74 26.38 -16.88
C SER A 455 -2.14 24.96 -16.39
N LEU A 456 -2.22 24.76 -15.06
CA LEU A 456 -2.71 23.50 -14.49
C LEU A 456 -4.11 23.19 -15.02
N LYS A 457 -4.27 22.02 -15.63
CA LYS A 457 -5.57 21.53 -16.10
C LYS A 457 -6.06 20.42 -15.15
N TYR A 458 -7.21 20.62 -14.54
CA TYR A 458 -7.90 19.57 -13.80
C TYR A 458 -9.40 19.63 -14.06
N ASN A 459 -10.03 18.46 -14.11
CA ASN A 459 -11.47 18.37 -14.26
C ASN A 459 -12.12 18.48 -12.88
N ARG A 460 -13.04 19.40 -12.74
CA ARG A 460 -13.87 19.48 -11.52
C ARG A 460 -14.91 18.36 -11.57
N PRO A 461 -15.11 17.59 -10.50
CA PRO A 461 -16.03 16.44 -10.50
C PRO A 461 -17.45 16.79 -10.97
N TRP A 462 -17.93 18.01 -10.69
CA TRP A 462 -19.25 18.46 -11.11
C TRP A 462 -19.38 18.60 -12.64
N GLN A 463 -18.29 18.84 -13.37
CA GLN A 463 -18.29 18.94 -14.83
C GLN A 463 -18.68 17.62 -15.53
N ASP A 464 -18.43 16.50 -14.88
CA ASP A 464 -18.86 15.18 -15.38
C ASP A 464 -20.29 14.82 -14.95
N VAL A 465 -20.73 15.37 -13.80
CA VAL A 465 -22.06 15.09 -13.24
C VAL A 465 -23.16 15.88 -13.92
N MET A 466 -22.92 17.16 -14.26
CA MET A 466 -23.94 18.04 -14.81
C MET A 466 -24.51 17.57 -16.16
N PRO A 467 -23.71 17.12 -17.15
CA PRO A 467 -24.26 16.55 -18.39
C PRO A 467 -25.09 15.27 -18.15
N ARG A 468 -24.68 14.45 -17.18
CA ARG A 468 -25.42 13.24 -16.80
C ARG A 468 -26.76 13.59 -16.15
N LEU A 469 -26.78 14.59 -15.28
CA LEU A 469 -28.00 15.09 -14.66
C LEU A 469 -28.99 15.60 -15.74
N ARG A 470 -28.50 16.40 -16.70
CA ARG A 470 -29.33 16.88 -17.83
C ARG A 470 -29.93 15.73 -18.64
N ASN A 471 -29.14 14.72 -18.95
CA ASN A 471 -29.62 13.56 -19.69
C ASN A 471 -30.70 12.79 -18.93
N ILE A 472 -30.49 12.53 -17.64
CA ILE A 472 -31.49 11.86 -16.78
C ILE A 472 -32.80 12.67 -16.75
N LEU A 473 -32.71 13.98 -16.49
CA LEU A 473 -33.91 14.84 -16.43
C LEU A 473 -34.65 14.91 -17.79
N LYS A 474 -33.91 14.85 -18.91
CA LYS A 474 -34.48 14.82 -20.24
C LYS A 474 -35.18 13.49 -20.51
N ASP A 475 -34.54 12.37 -20.17
CA ASP A 475 -35.09 11.02 -20.41
C ASP A 475 -36.34 10.76 -19.56
N GLU A 476 -36.38 11.30 -18.34
CA GLU A 476 -37.52 11.20 -17.43
C GLU A 476 -38.59 12.30 -17.67
N GLY A 477 -38.39 13.20 -18.63
CA GLY A 477 -39.35 14.23 -19.00
C GLY A 477 -39.46 15.44 -18.03
N TYR A 478 -38.47 15.62 -17.15
CA TYR A 478 -38.41 16.73 -16.20
C TYR A 478 -37.67 17.98 -16.71
N LEU A 479 -36.93 17.87 -17.83
CA LEU A 479 -36.13 18.98 -18.34
C LEU A 479 -36.99 19.93 -19.19
N ASP A 480 -37.53 20.98 -18.53
CA ASP A 480 -38.16 22.12 -19.18
C ASP A 480 -37.20 23.34 -19.24
N ASP A 481 -37.64 24.44 -19.86
CA ASP A 481 -36.83 25.66 -20.01
C ASP A 481 -36.46 26.26 -18.65
N ARG A 482 -37.34 26.14 -17.63
CA ARG A 482 -37.09 26.63 -16.29
C ARG A 482 -36.00 25.86 -15.60
N ILE A 483 -36.08 24.53 -15.62
CA ILE A 483 -35.05 23.63 -15.01
C ILE A 483 -33.74 23.77 -15.75
N SER A 484 -33.76 23.86 -17.09
CA SER A 484 -32.55 24.09 -17.89
C SER A 484 -31.85 25.40 -17.48
N SER A 485 -32.62 26.50 -17.35
CA SER A 485 -32.08 27.79 -16.91
C SER A 485 -31.51 27.76 -15.50
N GLN A 486 -32.14 27.00 -14.58
CA GLN A 486 -31.61 26.83 -13.23
C GLN A 486 -30.31 26.07 -13.21
N ILE A 487 -30.19 25.01 -14.02
CA ILE A 487 -28.94 24.25 -14.17
C ILE A 487 -27.85 25.12 -14.78
N ASP A 488 -28.15 25.92 -15.84
CA ASP A 488 -27.20 26.86 -16.44
C ASP A 488 -26.69 27.88 -15.41
N SER A 489 -27.59 28.42 -14.59
CA SER A 489 -27.23 29.33 -13.51
C SER A 489 -26.34 28.70 -12.46
N LEU A 490 -26.62 27.44 -12.10
CA LEU A 490 -25.78 26.66 -11.17
C LEU A 490 -24.40 26.41 -11.75
N GLU A 491 -24.32 25.94 -13.00
CA GLU A 491 -23.04 25.71 -13.70
C GLU A 491 -22.20 27.00 -13.75
N LYS A 492 -22.83 28.12 -14.07
CA LYS A 492 -22.16 29.43 -14.06
C LYS A 492 -21.64 29.82 -12.69
N SER A 493 -22.41 29.55 -11.63
CA SER A 493 -21.99 29.82 -10.24
C SER A 493 -20.86 28.95 -9.76
N LEU A 494 -20.73 27.72 -10.32
CA LEU A 494 -19.67 26.77 -10.02
C LEU A 494 -18.39 27.03 -10.83
N GLN A 495 -18.43 27.87 -11.85
CA GLN A 495 -17.27 28.26 -12.66
C GLN A 495 -16.44 29.31 -11.94
N VAL A 496 -15.61 28.88 -11.00
CA VAL A 496 -14.58 29.71 -10.35
C VAL A 496 -13.24 29.51 -11.05
N ASP A 497 -12.38 30.52 -10.99
CA ASP A 497 -11.02 30.36 -11.51
C ASP A 497 -10.18 29.44 -10.62
N LEU A 498 -8.99 29.06 -11.08
CA LEU A 498 -8.12 28.14 -10.35
C LEU A 498 -7.63 28.76 -9.05
N ALA A 499 -7.36 30.07 -9.02
CA ALA A 499 -6.87 30.75 -7.83
C ALA A 499 -7.94 30.76 -6.72
N GLU A 500 -9.21 30.95 -7.10
CA GLU A 500 -10.33 30.90 -6.17
C GLU A 500 -10.53 29.48 -5.64
N ASP A 501 -10.50 28.45 -6.51
CA ASP A 501 -10.55 27.05 -6.08
C ASP A 501 -9.44 26.71 -5.07
N MET A 502 -8.22 27.16 -5.33
CA MET A 502 -7.10 26.97 -4.41
C MET A 502 -7.34 27.67 -3.07
N ARG A 503 -7.92 28.88 -3.06
CA ARG A 503 -8.29 29.57 -1.82
C ARG A 503 -9.37 28.85 -1.04
N LEU A 504 -10.38 28.32 -1.72
CA LEU A 504 -11.44 27.51 -1.09
C LEU A 504 -10.91 26.22 -0.45
N LYS A 505 -9.81 25.67 -0.96
CA LYS A 505 -9.18 24.43 -0.46
C LYS A 505 -7.88 24.70 0.32
N ARG A 506 -7.70 25.93 0.77
CA ARG A 506 -6.46 26.40 1.40
C ARG A 506 -5.98 25.49 2.52
N ASP A 507 -6.85 25.16 3.48
CA ASP A 507 -6.47 24.40 4.67
C ASP A 507 -5.94 23.02 4.30
N GLU A 508 -6.60 22.37 3.36
CA GLU A 508 -6.18 21.06 2.85
C GLU A 508 -4.83 21.14 2.13
N ILE A 509 -4.69 22.09 1.19
CA ILE A 509 -3.47 22.25 0.38
C ILE A 509 -2.29 22.70 1.25
N SER A 510 -2.50 23.66 2.16
CA SER A 510 -1.48 24.14 3.08
C SER A 510 -0.93 23.04 3.97
N GLY A 511 -1.77 22.10 4.35
CA GLY A 511 -1.33 20.97 5.13
C GLY A 511 -0.33 20.08 4.39
N TYR A 512 -0.58 19.76 3.12
CA TYR A 512 0.36 18.98 2.31
C TYR A 512 1.65 19.74 2.00
N LEU A 513 1.53 21.06 1.79
CA LEU A 513 2.71 21.92 1.62
C LEU A 513 3.59 21.95 2.87
N ALA A 514 2.96 22.02 4.05
CA ALA A 514 3.68 21.94 5.33
C ALA A 514 4.35 20.56 5.54
N GLU A 515 3.68 19.48 5.15
CA GLU A 515 4.25 18.12 5.20
C GLU A 515 5.47 17.97 4.32
N ASP A 516 5.44 18.48 3.07
CA ASP A 516 6.59 18.40 2.16
C ASP A 516 7.76 19.26 2.65
N LEU A 517 7.51 20.47 3.15
CA LEU A 517 8.53 21.30 3.79
C LEU A 517 9.16 20.61 5.01
N ALA A 518 8.31 19.98 5.84
CA ALA A 518 8.78 19.24 7.00
C ALA A 518 9.66 18.05 6.60
N GLN A 519 9.29 17.33 5.53
CA GLN A 519 10.08 16.20 5.03
C GLN A 519 11.42 16.66 4.42
N ILE A 520 11.44 17.80 3.73
CA ILE A 520 12.67 18.38 3.17
C ILE A 520 13.64 18.78 4.28
N TRP A 521 13.16 19.42 5.35
CA TRP A 521 13.99 19.96 6.41
C TRP A 521 14.31 18.97 7.53
N PHE A 522 13.37 18.05 7.85
CA PHE A 522 13.40 17.18 9.02
C PHE A 522 13.10 15.71 8.69
N TYR A 523 13.22 15.32 7.43
CA TYR A 523 13.00 13.96 6.93
C TYR A 523 11.59 13.40 7.26
N ASP A 524 11.42 12.10 7.22
CA ASP A 524 10.14 11.43 7.49
C ASP A 524 9.59 11.71 8.89
N ARG A 525 10.50 11.89 9.88
CA ARG A 525 10.09 12.29 11.24
C ARG A 525 9.36 13.63 11.26
N GLY A 526 9.89 14.64 10.57
CA GLY A 526 9.26 15.96 10.49
C GLY A 526 7.89 15.91 9.83
N LYS A 527 7.79 15.18 8.72
CA LYS A 527 6.51 14.96 8.03
C LYS A 527 5.47 14.35 8.96
N SER A 528 5.85 13.30 9.70
CA SER A 528 4.94 12.62 10.63
C SER A 528 4.42 13.58 11.71
N ILE A 529 5.29 14.40 12.31
CA ILE A 529 4.91 15.40 13.32
C ILE A 529 3.90 16.41 12.75
N VAL A 530 4.15 16.95 11.56
CA VAL A 530 3.25 17.93 10.93
C VAL A 530 1.90 17.30 10.55
N ARG A 531 1.91 16.07 10.02
CA ARG A 531 0.72 15.33 9.62
C ARG A 531 -0.22 15.04 10.80
N LEU A 532 0.35 14.67 11.96
CA LEU A 532 -0.44 14.34 13.16
C LEU A 532 -1.29 15.50 13.69
N ARG A 533 -0.97 16.77 13.36
CA ARG A 533 -1.75 17.94 13.78
C ARG A 533 -3.17 18.01 13.20
N ARG A 534 -3.44 17.26 12.13
CA ARG A 534 -4.72 17.29 11.40
C ARG A 534 -5.35 15.89 11.32
N ASP A 535 -4.92 14.99 12.18
CA ASP A 535 -5.33 13.59 12.14
C ASP A 535 -6.59 13.36 12.98
N THR A 536 -7.74 13.41 12.32
CA THR A 536 -9.03 13.18 12.98
C THR A 536 -9.19 11.77 13.56
N GLY A 537 -8.45 10.78 13.02
CA GLY A 537 -8.41 9.43 13.58
C GLY A 537 -7.66 9.39 14.90
N LEU A 538 -6.55 10.12 14.98
CA LEU A 538 -5.80 10.31 16.20
C LEU A 538 -6.60 11.10 17.25
N ASP A 539 -7.27 12.18 16.84
CA ASP A 539 -8.14 12.96 17.73
C ASP A 539 -9.21 12.07 18.35
N LYS A 540 -9.83 11.19 17.53
CA LYS A 540 -10.83 10.24 18.03
C LYS A 540 -10.24 9.19 18.97
N ALA A 541 -9.03 8.72 18.72
CA ALA A 541 -8.33 7.80 19.61
C ALA A 541 -8.05 8.43 20.98
N ILE A 542 -7.59 9.69 20.99
CA ILE A 542 -7.33 10.45 22.21
C ILE A 542 -8.64 10.71 22.98
N GLU A 543 -9.71 11.15 22.28
CA GLU A 543 -11.04 11.33 22.89
C GLU A 543 -11.49 10.05 23.66
N ILE A 544 -11.32 8.88 23.02
CA ILE A 544 -11.70 7.60 23.64
C ILE A 544 -10.84 7.29 24.86
N LEU A 545 -9.53 7.53 24.78
CA LEU A 545 -8.59 7.27 25.86
C LEU A 545 -8.77 8.21 27.05
N ASP A 546 -9.04 9.50 26.81
CA ASP A 546 -9.20 10.52 27.85
C ASP A 546 -10.58 10.49 28.51
N SER A 547 -11.55 9.83 27.90
CA SER A 547 -12.92 9.69 28.42
C SER A 547 -13.21 8.31 28.99
N GLY A 548 -14.32 8.16 29.69
CA GLY A 548 -14.82 6.86 30.15
C GLY A 548 -15.19 5.88 29.03
N LEU A 549 -15.19 6.33 27.75
CA LEU A 549 -15.54 5.50 26.59
C LEU A 549 -14.63 4.28 26.42
N TYR A 550 -13.33 4.42 26.72
CA TYR A 550 -12.40 3.30 26.64
C TYR A 550 -12.84 2.10 27.49
N ARG A 551 -13.18 2.36 28.76
CA ARG A 551 -13.65 1.30 29.68
C ARG A 551 -15.00 0.76 29.26
N LYS A 552 -15.93 1.64 28.90
CA LYS A 552 -17.26 1.28 28.45
C LYS A 552 -17.24 0.38 27.20
N ILE A 553 -16.41 0.69 26.20
CA ILE A 553 -16.27 -0.14 24.99
C ILE A 553 -15.73 -1.52 25.36
N LEU A 554 -14.78 -1.61 26.30
CA LEU A 554 -14.21 -2.88 26.74
C LEU A 554 -15.09 -3.63 27.76
N GLY A 555 -16.26 -3.10 28.13
CA GLY A 555 -17.12 -3.72 29.13
C GLY A 555 -16.49 -3.79 30.54
N ARG A 556 -15.71 -2.78 30.91
CA ARG A 556 -14.97 -2.68 32.19
C ARG A 556 -15.49 -1.52 33.04
N ASP A 557 -16.79 -1.38 33.18
CA ASP A 557 -17.44 -0.37 34.02
C ASP A 557 -17.20 -0.59 35.51
#